data_4ddf8423f9dd804f575feafe1506eb51
#
_entry.id   4ddf8423f9dd804f575feafe1506eb51
#
_cell.length_a   1.000
_cell.length_b   1.000
_cell.length_c   1.000
_cell.angle_alpha   90.00
_cell.angle_beta   90.00
_cell.angle_gamma   90.00
#
_symmetry.space_group_name_H-M   'P 1'
#
loop_
_entity.id
_entity.type
_entity.pdbx_description
1 polymer ?
#
loop_
_entity_poly.entity_id
_entity_poly.type
_entity_poly.pdbx_seq_one_letter_code
_entity_poly.pdbx_strand_id
1 'polypeptide(L)'
;SLRLGAQGPVLSVSSACASANHALGLAMQQIRAGAADIMLAGGSEAMLCLGGVKAWEGLRVLAPDACRPFSLGRRGMVIGDGAGVLVLEAEDHARARGAVVLGRLAGFGMCADAGDILAPDPGGAARAMRLALADAGLSAVDVGYVNAHGTGTLANDRSEARAIRDVFGPNPPPVSSTKAMHGHAIGATGALEAIACL
;
A
#
# COMPACT_ATOMS: atom_id res chain seq x y z
N SER A 1 5.33 18.57 -12.76
CA SER A 1 4.96 19.95 -12.39
C SER A 1 4.66 20.83 -13.60
N LEU A 2 5.52 20.88 -14.64
CA LEU A 2 5.40 21.78 -15.79
C LEU A 2 4.03 21.74 -16.50
N ARG A 3 3.49 20.54 -16.76
CA ARG A 3 2.19 20.40 -17.46
C ARG A 3 0.99 20.82 -16.62
N LEU A 4 1.11 20.77 -15.30
CA LEU A 4 0.01 21.03 -14.38
C LEU A 4 0.15 22.39 -13.67
N GLY A 5 1.24 23.13 -13.93
CA GLY A 5 1.54 24.36 -13.22
C GLY A 5 1.79 24.16 -11.72
N ALA A 6 2.07 22.95 -11.29
CA ALA A 6 2.28 22.64 -9.88
C ALA A 6 3.64 23.19 -9.41
N GLN A 7 3.64 24.01 -8.34
CA GLN A 7 4.79 24.72 -7.79
C GLN A 7 5.19 24.25 -6.38
N GLY A 8 4.42 23.35 -5.79
CA GLY A 8 4.70 22.80 -4.47
C GLY A 8 5.86 21.78 -4.43
N PRO A 9 6.08 21.12 -3.29
CA PRO A 9 7.13 20.13 -3.13
C PRO A 9 7.04 19.00 -4.15
N VAL A 10 8.18 18.60 -4.71
CA VAL A 10 8.30 17.45 -5.63
C VAL A 10 9.30 16.48 -5.02
N LEU A 11 8.82 15.27 -4.72
CA LEU A 11 9.58 14.23 -4.06
C LEU A 11 9.51 12.93 -4.86
N SER A 12 10.57 12.15 -4.83
CA SER A 12 10.58 10.76 -5.28
C SER A 12 10.83 9.86 -4.07
N VAL A 13 10.02 8.83 -3.95
CA VAL A 13 10.09 7.86 -2.84
C VAL A 13 10.32 6.48 -3.41
N SER A 14 11.30 5.77 -2.87
CA SER A 14 11.58 4.39 -3.25
C SER A 14 11.75 3.53 -1.99
N SER A 15 10.81 2.64 -1.77
CA SER A 15 10.79 1.67 -0.67
C SER A 15 10.15 0.36 -1.14
N ALA A 16 10.54 -0.07 -2.35
CA ALA A 16 10.02 -1.27 -3.01
C ALA A 16 8.48 -1.29 -3.03
N CYS A 17 7.84 -2.37 -2.58
CA CYS A 17 6.39 -2.55 -2.60
C CYS A 17 5.61 -1.49 -1.79
N ALA A 18 6.25 -0.81 -0.85
CA ALA A 18 5.64 0.22 -0.02
C ALA A 18 5.73 1.64 -0.61
N SER A 19 6.40 1.83 -1.76
CA SER A 19 6.70 3.16 -2.32
C SER A 19 5.47 4.04 -2.47
N ALA A 20 4.39 3.53 -3.07
CA ALA A 20 3.17 4.31 -3.24
C ALA A 20 2.48 4.63 -1.91
N ASN A 21 2.45 3.69 -0.96
CA ASN A 21 1.91 3.96 0.39
C ASN A 21 2.71 5.04 1.10
N HIS A 22 4.04 4.99 1.01
CA HIS A 22 4.89 6.05 1.56
C HIS A 22 4.69 7.38 0.85
N ALA A 23 4.51 7.39 -0.47
CA ALA A 23 4.21 8.62 -1.21
C ALA A 23 2.90 9.25 -0.76
N LEU A 24 1.84 8.44 -0.57
CA LEU A 24 0.54 8.91 -0.04
C LEU A 24 0.67 9.44 1.38
N GLY A 25 1.35 8.71 2.25
CA GLY A 25 1.56 9.13 3.64
C GLY A 25 2.36 10.44 3.76
N LEU A 26 3.45 10.58 2.99
CA LEU A 26 4.24 11.80 2.97
C LEU A 26 3.47 12.98 2.39
N ALA A 27 2.68 12.77 1.33
CA ALA A 27 1.82 13.80 0.77
C ALA A 27 0.76 14.27 1.78
N MET A 28 0.13 13.34 2.51
CA MET A 28 -0.77 13.68 3.61
C MET A 28 -0.07 14.52 4.69
N GLN A 29 1.15 14.15 5.07
CA GLN A 29 1.94 14.92 6.05
C GLN A 29 2.27 16.33 5.56
N GLN A 30 2.61 16.51 4.27
CA GLN A 30 2.83 17.83 3.68
C GLN A 30 1.57 18.71 3.74
N ILE A 31 0.41 18.13 3.43
CA ILE A 31 -0.88 18.84 3.52
C ILE A 31 -1.19 19.19 4.98
N ARG A 32 -1.04 18.26 5.91
CA ARG A 32 -1.26 18.51 7.36
C ARG A 32 -0.33 19.57 7.93
N ALA A 33 0.90 19.67 7.40
CA ALA A 33 1.87 20.68 7.78
C ALA A 33 1.61 22.06 7.12
N GLY A 34 0.62 22.19 6.25
CA GLY A 34 0.33 23.42 5.51
C GLY A 34 1.33 23.75 4.41
N ALA A 35 2.17 22.80 3.99
CA ALA A 35 3.15 23.01 2.93
C ALA A 35 2.50 22.99 1.53
N ALA A 36 1.32 22.43 1.40
CA ALA A 36 0.51 22.42 0.17
C ALA A 36 -0.96 22.14 0.51
N ASP A 37 -1.88 22.74 -0.24
CA ASP A 37 -3.31 22.42 -0.13
C ASP A 37 -3.70 21.18 -0.94
N ILE A 38 -2.97 20.93 -2.05
CA ILE A 38 -3.20 19.80 -2.96
C ILE A 38 -1.88 19.12 -3.27
N MET A 39 -1.87 17.79 -3.19
CA MET A 39 -0.74 16.95 -3.58
C MET A 39 -1.21 15.84 -4.55
N LEU A 40 -0.45 15.63 -5.62
CA LEU A 40 -0.59 14.44 -6.46
C LEU A 40 0.38 13.38 -5.93
N ALA A 41 -0.14 12.26 -5.49
CA ALA A 41 0.67 11.19 -4.91
C ALA A 41 0.26 9.83 -5.44
N GLY A 42 1.22 8.92 -5.58
CA GLY A 42 0.96 7.58 -6.07
C GLY A 42 2.23 6.86 -6.45
N GLY A 43 2.12 5.94 -7.38
CA GLY A 43 3.25 5.16 -7.88
C GLY A 43 3.02 4.65 -9.29
N SER A 44 4.11 4.32 -9.97
CA SER A 44 4.14 3.67 -11.27
C SER A 44 5.19 2.58 -11.29
N GLU A 45 4.93 1.51 -12.03
CA GLU A 45 5.86 0.40 -12.18
C GLU A 45 5.76 -0.20 -13.58
N ALA A 46 6.92 -0.56 -14.13
CA ALA A 46 7.06 -1.22 -15.43
C ALA A 46 8.10 -2.35 -15.30
N MET A 47 7.77 -3.37 -14.51
CA MET A 47 8.67 -4.48 -14.17
C MET A 47 8.59 -5.65 -15.17
N LEU A 48 7.60 -5.66 -16.07
CA LEU A 48 7.39 -6.74 -17.05
C LEU A 48 8.39 -6.64 -18.24
N CYS A 49 9.67 -6.54 -17.90
CA CYS A 49 10.78 -6.64 -18.84
C CYS A 49 11.62 -7.87 -18.51
N LEU A 50 12.43 -8.35 -19.46
CA LEU A 50 13.23 -9.57 -19.31
C LEU A 50 14.09 -9.55 -18.02
N GLY A 51 14.79 -8.44 -17.77
CA GLY A 51 15.63 -8.29 -16.58
C GLY A 51 14.83 -8.33 -15.28
N GLY A 52 13.69 -7.64 -15.24
CA GLY A 52 12.80 -7.62 -14.08
C GLY A 52 12.25 -9.01 -13.77
N VAL A 53 11.66 -9.68 -14.75
CA VAL A 53 11.11 -11.04 -14.57
C VAL A 53 12.20 -12.01 -14.12
N LYS A 54 13.38 -11.97 -14.73
CA LYS A 54 14.50 -12.87 -14.37
C LYS A 54 15.01 -12.60 -12.94
N ALA A 55 15.03 -11.37 -12.48
CA ALA A 55 15.41 -11.06 -11.11
C ALA A 55 14.44 -11.70 -10.10
N TRP A 56 13.13 -11.60 -10.35
CA TRP A 56 12.12 -12.20 -9.49
C TRP A 56 12.05 -13.72 -9.59
N GLU A 57 12.28 -14.31 -10.77
CA GLU A 57 12.44 -15.76 -10.92
C GLU A 57 13.63 -16.28 -10.07
N GLY A 58 14.74 -15.54 -10.02
CA GLY A 58 15.90 -15.88 -9.21
C GLY A 58 15.58 -15.97 -7.72
N LEU A 59 14.62 -15.18 -7.22
CA LEU A 59 14.14 -15.24 -5.85
C LEU A 59 13.15 -16.39 -5.58
N ARG A 60 12.71 -17.11 -6.62
CA ARG A 60 11.77 -18.24 -6.53
C ARG A 60 10.43 -17.90 -5.82
N VAL A 61 9.94 -16.69 -6.04
CA VAL A 61 8.71 -16.19 -5.41
C VAL A 61 7.55 -16.05 -6.39
N LEU A 62 7.77 -16.34 -7.68
CA LEU A 62 6.75 -16.24 -8.71
C LEU A 62 5.87 -17.50 -8.77
N ALA A 63 4.56 -17.29 -8.90
CA ALA A 63 3.62 -18.35 -9.20
C ALA A 63 3.66 -18.70 -10.71
N PRO A 64 3.48 -19.98 -11.07
CA PRO A 64 3.51 -20.39 -12.47
C PRO A 64 2.22 -20.03 -13.24
N ASP A 65 1.13 -19.72 -12.55
CA ASP A 65 -0.20 -19.62 -13.14
C ASP A 65 -1.03 -18.44 -12.64
N ALA A 66 -1.20 -18.27 -11.32
CA ALA A 66 -2.03 -17.21 -10.76
C ALA A 66 -1.60 -16.81 -9.34
N CYS A 67 -1.86 -15.56 -9.00
CA CYS A 67 -1.73 -15.07 -7.64
C CYS A 67 -2.96 -15.49 -6.83
N ARG A 68 -2.75 -16.26 -5.75
CA ARG A 68 -3.81 -16.79 -4.88
C ARG A 68 -3.55 -16.42 -3.41
N PRO A 69 -3.70 -15.15 -3.04
CA PRO A 69 -3.40 -14.70 -1.68
C PRO A 69 -4.20 -15.48 -0.63
N PHE A 70 -3.52 -15.86 0.44
CA PHE A 70 -4.06 -16.57 1.61
C PHE A 70 -4.68 -17.96 1.34
N SER A 71 -4.71 -18.43 0.10
CA SER A 71 -5.27 -19.72 -0.24
C SER A 71 -4.31 -20.88 0.06
N LEU A 72 -4.85 -22.09 0.28
CA LEU A 72 -4.04 -23.31 0.47
C LEU A 72 -3.19 -23.63 -0.77
N GLY A 73 -3.70 -23.33 -1.96
CA GLY A 73 -3.02 -23.59 -3.23
C GLY A 73 -2.11 -22.46 -3.71
N ARG A 74 -1.77 -21.49 -2.86
CA ARG A 74 -0.87 -20.39 -3.24
C ARG A 74 0.54 -20.89 -3.48
N ARG A 75 1.20 -20.39 -4.51
CA ARG A 75 2.54 -20.83 -4.94
C ARG A 75 3.49 -19.68 -5.24
N GLY A 76 3.10 -18.46 -4.95
CA GLY A 76 3.89 -17.26 -5.23
C GLY A 76 3.04 -16.11 -5.73
N MET A 77 3.70 -15.04 -6.10
CA MET A 77 3.09 -13.84 -6.68
C MET A 77 3.13 -13.87 -8.21
N VAL A 78 2.31 -13.04 -8.82
CA VAL A 78 2.38 -12.71 -10.25
C VAL A 78 2.76 -11.23 -10.33
N ILE A 79 3.80 -10.90 -11.11
CA ILE A 79 4.20 -9.49 -11.33
C ILE A 79 3.20 -8.84 -12.27
N GLY A 80 2.90 -7.57 -12.03
CA GLY A 80 2.10 -6.71 -12.91
C GLY A 80 2.77 -5.36 -13.14
N ASP A 81 2.45 -4.73 -14.24
CA ASP A 81 2.75 -3.32 -14.49
C ASP A 81 1.52 -2.47 -14.17
N GLY A 82 1.74 -1.22 -13.85
CA GLY A 82 0.65 -0.29 -13.62
C GLY A 82 1.07 1.03 -13.04
N ALA A 83 0.10 1.92 -12.92
CA ALA A 83 0.25 3.20 -12.27
C ALA A 83 -1.07 3.60 -11.59
N GLY A 84 -0.96 4.24 -10.44
CA GLY A 84 -2.07 4.86 -9.74
C GLY A 84 -1.65 6.19 -9.17
N VAL A 85 -2.47 7.22 -9.36
CA VAL A 85 -2.24 8.55 -8.80
C VAL A 85 -3.53 9.03 -8.16
N LEU A 86 -3.42 9.48 -6.92
CA LEU A 86 -4.51 10.11 -6.17
C LEU A 86 -4.24 11.60 -6.04
N VAL A 87 -5.31 12.37 -6.09
CA VAL A 87 -5.31 13.78 -5.73
C VAL A 87 -5.69 13.86 -4.27
N LEU A 88 -4.72 14.19 -3.41
CA LEU A 88 -4.94 14.46 -2.00
C LEU A 88 -5.15 15.96 -1.82
N GLU A 89 -6.12 16.36 -1.03
CA GLU A 89 -6.49 17.75 -0.85
C GLU A 89 -6.89 17.99 0.60
N ALA A 90 -6.52 19.16 1.12
CA ALA A 90 -6.99 19.61 2.44
C ALA A 90 -8.53 19.69 2.43
N GLU A 91 -9.17 19.19 3.47
CA GLU A 91 -10.64 19.08 3.52
C GLU A 91 -11.33 20.45 3.37
N ASP A 92 -10.81 21.47 4.03
CA ASP A 92 -11.39 22.82 3.96
C ASP A 92 -11.25 23.42 2.56
N HIS A 93 -10.11 23.16 1.89
CA HIS A 93 -9.89 23.60 0.52
C HIS A 93 -10.85 22.88 -0.44
N ALA A 94 -11.02 21.56 -0.32
CA ALA A 94 -11.94 20.78 -1.12
C ALA A 94 -13.40 21.25 -0.93
N ARG A 95 -13.82 21.49 0.31
CA ARG A 95 -15.15 22.01 0.61
C ARG A 95 -15.39 23.41 0.04
N ALA A 96 -14.40 24.30 0.17
CA ALA A 96 -14.52 25.69 -0.31
C ALA A 96 -14.78 25.77 -1.82
N ARG A 97 -14.23 24.83 -2.62
CA ARG A 97 -14.46 24.77 -4.07
C ARG A 97 -15.59 23.83 -4.51
N GLY A 98 -16.32 23.20 -3.55
CA GLY A 98 -17.40 22.27 -3.86
C GLY A 98 -16.93 20.95 -4.48
N ALA A 99 -15.74 20.46 -4.11
CA ALA A 99 -15.23 19.21 -4.64
C ALA A 99 -16.04 17.99 -4.19
N VAL A 100 -16.17 17.00 -5.06
CA VAL A 100 -16.64 15.67 -4.69
C VAL A 100 -15.52 14.92 -3.99
N VAL A 101 -15.69 14.62 -2.72
CA VAL A 101 -14.75 13.85 -1.92
C VAL A 101 -15.08 12.37 -2.03
N LEU A 102 -14.16 11.57 -2.56
CA LEU A 102 -14.34 10.12 -2.74
C LEU A 102 -14.06 9.35 -1.45
N GLY A 103 -13.15 9.85 -0.62
CA GLY A 103 -12.76 9.22 0.63
C GLY A 103 -11.81 10.13 1.42
N ARG A 104 -11.45 9.71 2.61
CA ARG A 104 -10.49 10.43 3.47
C ARG A 104 -9.31 9.53 3.79
N LEU A 105 -8.08 10.00 3.54
CA LEU A 105 -6.88 9.38 4.07
C LEU A 105 -6.72 9.80 5.54
N ALA A 106 -7.18 8.94 6.45
CA ALA A 106 -7.32 9.26 7.86
C ALA A 106 -6.01 9.15 8.63
N GLY A 107 -5.16 8.19 8.29
CA GLY A 107 -3.91 7.96 9.01
C GLY A 107 -2.89 7.18 8.19
N PHE A 108 -1.65 7.25 8.65
CA PHE A 108 -0.51 6.59 8.03
C PHE A 108 0.45 6.02 9.07
N GLY A 109 0.96 4.82 8.82
CA GLY A 109 1.97 4.19 9.66
C GLY A 109 3.05 3.52 8.84
N MET A 110 4.29 3.71 9.21
CA MET A 110 5.46 3.05 8.62
C MET A 110 6.48 2.67 9.68
N CYS A 111 7.19 1.59 9.44
CA CYS A 111 8.32 1.16 10.27
C CYS A 111 9.22 0.22 9.47
N ALA A 112 10.33 -0.17 10.06
CA ALA A 112 11.22 -1.21 9.54
C ALA A 112 11.27 -2.39 10.52
N ASP A 113 11.42 -3.62 9.99
CA ASP A 113 11.51 -4.83 10.81
C ASP A 113 12.84 -4.92 11.58
N ALA A 114 13.92 -4.41 10.97
CA ALA A 114 15.30 -4.46 11.48
C ALA A 114 15.78 -5.91 11.79
N GLY A 115 15.18 -6.87 11.10
CA GLY A 115 15.47 -8.30 11.26
C GLY A 115 16.14 -8.89 10.02
N ASP A 116 15.52 -9.89 9.42
CA ASP A 116 16.02 -10.60 8.24
C ASP A 116 15.71 -9.84 6.95
N ILE A 117 16.60 -9.94 5.96
CA ILE A 117 16.44 -9.24 4.68
C ILE A 117 15.32 -9.83 3.80
N LEU A 118 14.97 -11.10 4.01
CA LEU A 118 14.00 -11.83 3.18
C LEU A 118 12.75 -12.27 3.96
N ALA A 119 12.89 -12.55 5.26
CA ALA A 119 11.81 -13.05 6.09
C ALA A 119 11.05 -11.90 6.74
N PRO A 120 9.79 -11.62 6.34
CA PRO A 120 9.01 -10.54 6.92
C PRO A 120 8.65 -10.84 8.37
N ASP A 121 8.83 -9.86 9.25
CA ASP A 121 8.43 -9.96 10.67
C ASP A 121 6.95 -9.60 10.83
N PRO A 122 6.12 -10.49 11.40
CA PRO A 122 4.73 -10.17 11.71
C PRO A 122 4.59 -9.02 12.72
N GLY A 123 5.56 -8.86 13.63
CA GLY A 123 5.59 -7.75 14.58
C GLY A 123 5.76 -6.39 13.92
N GLY A 124 6.60 -6.31 12.88
CA GLY A 124 6.77 -5.10 12.07
C GLY A 124 5.49 -4.72 11.34
N ALA A 125 4.87 -5.66 10.65
CA ALA A 125 3.59 -5.43 9.97
C ALA A 125 2.47 -5.00 10.96
N ALA A 126 2.36 -5.66 12.10
CA ALA A 126 1.41 -5.29 13.16
C ALA A 126 1.67 -3.87 13.70
N ARG A 127 2.95 -3.52 13.89
CA ARG A 127 3.34 -2.18 14.33
C ARG A 127 2.94 -1.10 13.32
N ALA A 128 3.16 -1.31 12.02
CA ALA A 128 2.75 -0.37 10.99
C ALA A 128 1.22 -0.14 11.00
N MET A 129 0.42 -1.21 11.13
CA MET A 129 -1.03 -1.12 11.26
C MET A 129 -1.45 -0.33 12.50
N ARG A 130 -0.84 -0.60 13.68
CA ARG A 130 -1.14 0.14 14.92
C ARG A 130 -0.76 1.61 14.82
N LEU A 131 0.36 1.93 14.17
CA LEU A 131 0.76 3.32 13.93
C LEU A 131 -0.24 4.05 13.04
N ALA A 132 -0.74 3.40 11.98
CA ALA A 132 -1.76 3.98 11.11
C ALA A 132 -3.08 4.23 11.86
N LEU A 133 -3.52 3.28 12.69
CA LEU A 133 -4.71 3.44 13.53
C LEU A 133 -4.53 4.59 14.54
N ALA A 134 -3.39 4.65 15.21
CA ALA A 134 -3.08 5.71 16.17
C ALA A 134 -3.04 7.10 15.50
N ASP A 135 -2.44 7.22 14.30
CA ASP A 135 -2.39 8.46 13.54
C ASP A 135 -3.79 8.90 13.08
N ALA A 136 -4.66 7.93 12.79
CA ALA A 136 -6.07 8.18 12.44
C ALA A 136 -6.96 8.51 13.64
N GLY A 137 -6.50 8.26 14.87
CA GLY A 137 -7.33 8.34 16.08
C GLY A 137 -8.40 7.26 16.13
N LEU A 138 -8.16 6.12 15.47
CA LEU A 138 -9.08 5.00 15.37
C LEU A 138 -8.58 3.78 16.16
N SER A 139 -9.49 2.87 16.44
CA SER A 139 -9.22 1.57 17.05
C SER A 139 -9.45 0.43 16.06
N ALA A 140 -9.02 -0.77 16.39
CA ALA A 140 -9.18 -1.94 15.52
C ALA A 140 -10.64 -2.26 15.19
N VAL A 141 -11.58 -1.95 16.08
CA VAL A 141 -13.03 -2.21 15.87
C VAL A 141 -13.67 -1.27 14.86
N ASP A 142 -13.02 -0.15 14.54
CA ASP A 142 -13.52 0.84 13.58
C ASP A 142 -13.19 0.44 12.13
N VAL A 143 -12.38 -0.62 11.94
CA VAL A 143 -11.94 -1.08 10.62
C VAL A 143 -12.93 -2.10 10.06
N GLY A 144 -13.56 -1.76 8.96
CA GLY A 144 -14.53 -2.61 8.27
C GLY A 144 -13.92 -3.57 7.23
N TYR A 145 -12.69 -3.30 6.75
CA TYR A 145 -12.04 -4.11 5.72
C TYR A 145 -10.52 -3.88 5.72
N VAL A 146 -9.77 -4.92 5.36
CA VAL A 146 -8.32 -4.86 5.12
C VAL A 146 -8.01 -5.30 3.69
N ASN A 147 -7.48 -4.36 2.88
CA ASN A 147 -6.80 -4.72 1.63
C ASN A 147 -5.35 -5.06 1.98
N ALA A 148 -5.06 -6.34 2.05
CA ALA A 148 -3.78 -6.84 2.53
C ALA A 148 -2.68 -6.77 1.47
N HIS A 149 -1.43 -6.81 1.90
CA HIS A 149 -0.31 -7.02 0.99
C HIS A 149 -0.48 -8.31 0.20
N GLY A 150 -0.76 -9.44 0.86
CA GLY A 150 -1.26 -10.66 0.27
C GLY A 150 -0.65 -11.01 -1.07
N THR A 151 0.65 -11.31 -1.11
CA THR A 151 1.37 -11.58 -2.36
C THR A 151 1.13 -12.99 -2.92
N GLY A 152 0.47 -13.87 -2.17
CA GLY A 152 0.34 -15.28 -2.53
C GLY A 152 1.60 -16.10 -2.26
N THR A 153 2.63 -15.51 -1.65
CA THR A 153 3.82 -16.24 -1.20
C THR A 153 3.56 -16.88 0.16
N LEU A 154 4.21 -18.04 0.42
CA LEU A 154 4.03 -18.74 1.69
C LEU A 154 4.50 -17.91 2.90
N ALA A 155 5.63 -17.23 2.75
CA ALA A 155 6.25 -16.45 3.83
C ALA A 155 5.40 -15.22 4.17
N ASN A 156 5.10 -14.37 3.17
CA ASN A 156 4.34 -13.15 3.39
C ASN A 156 2.96 -13.44 3.97
N ASP A 157 2.18 -14.30 3.31
CA ASP A 157 0.79 -14.50 3.71
C ASP A 157 0.67 -15.11 5.12
N ARG A 158 1.64 -15.94 5.52
CA ARG A 158 1.71 -16.46 6.90
C ARG A 158 2.03 -15.36 7.89
N SER A 159 3.03 -14.53 7.61
CA SER A 159 3.46 -13.43 8.46
C SER A 159 2.34 -12.40 8.61
N GLU A 160 1.76 -11.97 7.50
CA GLU A 160 0.70 -10.97 7.48
C GLU A 160 -0.59 -11.44 8.15
N ALA A 161 -0.99 -12.71 7.96
CA ALA A 161 -2.13 -13.28 8.67
C ALA A 161 -1.93 -13.29 10.20
N ARG A 162 -0.70 -13.49 10.68
CA ARG A 162 -0.35 -13.35 12.10
C ARG A 162 -0.46 -11.90 12.56
N ALA A 163 0.11 -10.97 11.80
CA ALA A 163 0.06 -9.54 12.09
C ALA A 163 -1.38 -9.02 12.18
N ILE A 164 -2.22 -9.40 11.21
CA ILE A 164 -3.65 -9.04 11.20
C ILE A 164 -4.35 -9.58 12.46
N ARG A 165 -4.11 -10.84 12.79
CA ARG A 165 -4.70 -11.43 14.01
C ARG A 165 -4.19 -10.78 15.30
N ASP A 166 -2.95 -10.35 15.33
CA ASP A 166 -2.35 -9.65 16.47
C ASP A 166 -2.96 -8.25 16.68
N VAL A 167 -3.33 -7.56 15.60
CA VAL A 167 -3.96 -6.23 15.66
C VAL A 167 -5.46 -6.30 15.92
N PHE A 168 -6.17 -7.18 15.19
CA PHE A 168 -7.63 -7.22 15.14
C PHE A 168 -8.24 -8.34 15.99
N GLY A 169 -7.42 -9.19 16.61
CA GLY A 169 -7.89 -10.30 17.43
C GLY A 169 -8.33 -11.52 16.60
N PRO A 170 -9.05 -12.46 17.26
CA PRO A 170 -9.44 -13.74 16.64
C PRO A 170 -10.47 -13.58 15.51
N ASN A 171 -11.23 -12.50 15.49
CA ASN A 171 -12.27 -12.20 14.51
C ASN A 171 -11.93 -10.89 13.77
N PRO A 172 -10.93 -10.90 12.88
CA PRO A 172 -10.56 -9.70 12.11
C PRO A 172 -11.68 -9.30 11.16
N PRO A 173 -11.69 -8.05 10.68
CA PRO A 173 -12.58 -7.64 9.61
C PRO A 173 -12.32 -8.48 8.33
N PRO A 174 -13.21 -8.46 7.33
CA PRO A 174 -12.95 -9.08 6.03
C PRO A 174 -11.59 -8.67 5.47
N VAL A 175 -10.82 -9.63 4.98
CA VAL A 175 -9.48 -9.45 4.43
C VAL A 175 -9.43 -10.01 3.02
N SER A 176 -8.92 -9.24 2.08
CA SER A 176 -8.55 -9.76 0.76
C SER A 176 -7.31 -9.05 0.23
N SER A 177 -6.74 -9.55 -0.86
CA SER A 177 -5.70 -8.86 -1.61
C SER A 177 -6.12 -8.73 -3.06
N THR A 178 -6.18 -7.51 -3.55
CA THR A 178 -6.51 -7.19 -4.94
C THR A 178 -5.43 -7.65 -5.91
N LYS A 179 -4.26 -8.08 -5.42
CA LYS A 179 -3.21 -8.71 -6.25
C LYS A 179 -3.67 -9.99 -6.94
N ALA A 180 -4.71 -10.64 -6.46
CA ALA A 180 -5.36 -11.74 -7.16
C ALA A 180 -5.91 -11.32 -8.54
N MET A 181 -6.21 -10.04 -8.72
CA MET A 181 -6.84 -9.49 -9.93
C MET A 181 -5.83 -8.78 -10.85
N HIS A 182 -4.92 -7.98 -10.29
CA HIS A 182 -4.00 -7.14 -11.08
C HIS A 182 -2.52 -7.53 -10.95
N GLY A 183 -2.22 -8.57 -10.17
CA GLY A 183 -0.84 -8.94 -9.87
C GLY A 183 -0.17 -7.95 -8.90
N HIS A 184 1.13 -8.09 -8.75
CA HIS A 184 1.96 -7.24 -7.91
C HIS A 184 2.73 -6.23 -8.76
N ALA A 185 2.24 -5.01 -8.84
CA ALA A 185 2.88 -3.89 -9.54
C ALA A 185 3.88 -3.14 -8.63
N ILE A 186 4.63 -3.86 -7.83
CA ILE A 186 5.71 -3.44 -6.94
C ILE A 186 5.49 -2.02 -6.36
N GLY A 187 6.19 -1.00 -6.89
CA GLY A 187 6.12 0.37 -6.39
C GLY A 187 4.78 1.07 -6.61
N ALA A 188 3.99 0.64 -7.60
CA ALA A 188 2.65 1.18 -7.87
C ALA A 188 1.54 0.54 -7.03
N THR A 189 1.77 -0.64 -6.46
CA THR A 189 0.72 -1.47 -5.87
C THR A 189 -0.10 -0.73 -4.81
N GLY A 190 0.56 -0.03 -3.88
CA GLY A 190 -0.16 0.67 -2.81
C GLY A 190 -1.15 1.73 -3.31
N ALA A 191 -0.86 2.39 -4.43
CA ALA A 191 -1.79 3.35 -5.04
C ALA A 191 -2.96 2.64 -5.73
N LEU A 192 -2.70 1.53 -6.43
CA LEU A 192 -3.76 0.71 -7.06
C LEU A 192 -4.70 0.14 -5.99
N GLU A 193 -4.15 -0.33 -4.88
CA GLU A 193 -4.90 -0.87 -3.74
C GLU A 193 -5.72 0.21 -3.03
N ALA A 194 -5.16 1.41 -2.85
CA ALA A 194 -5.89 2.55 -2.30
C ALA A 194 -7.07 2.96 -3.19
N ILE A 195 -6.87 2.99 -4.52
CA ILE A 195 -7.94 3.28 -5.48
C ILE A 195 -9.02 2.20 -5.45
N ALA A 196 -8.63 0.92 -5.31
CA ALA A 196 -9.59 -0.18 -5.22
C ALA A 196 -10.43 -0.16 -3.92
N CYS A 197 -9.99 0.58 -2.89
CA CYS A 197 -10.74 0.76 -1.65
C CYS A 197 -11.72 1.96 -1.68
N LEU A 198 -11.64 2.83 -2.69
CA LEU A 198 -12.54 3.96 -2.90
C LEU A 198 -13.80 3.56 -3.66
#